data_e9f1d3d1a2e0c3b93161f0974d190a7b
#
_entry.id   e9f1d3d1a2e0c3b93161f0974d190a7b
#
_cell.length_a   1.000
_cell.length_b   1.000
_cell.length_c   1.000
_cell.angle_alpha   90.00
_cell.angle_beta   90.00
_cell.angle_gamma   90.00
#
_symmetry.space_group_name_H-M   'P 1'
#
loop_
_entity.id
_entity.type
_entity.pdbx_description
1 polymer ?
#
loop_
_entity_poly.entity_id
_entity_poly.type
_entity_poly.pdbx_seq_one_letter_code
_entity_poly.pdbx_strand_id
1 'polypeptide(L)'
;IRHLIRLLHAFPIPKEKEKKKDFYEQIDSALKHKKILQMYPEGSLWPYYDKVRNFKYGAFKIAASANVPIQPIRFTFVKPYGIYRLYKKKDCIEATILDPIYPNLDLDLTRRIEDLRERAYISIKVE
;
A
#
# COMPACT_ATOMS: atom_id res chain seq x y z
N ILE A 1 -16.00 6.29 -16.55
CA ILE A 1 -14.82 6.09 -15.66
C ILE A 1 -15.27 5.80 -14.22
N ARG A 2 -16.18 6.59 -13.61
CA ARG A 2 -16.63 6.42 -12.21
C ARG A 2 -17.32 5.08 -11.96
N HIS A 3 -18.10 4.54 -12.89
CA HIS A 3 -18.74 3.23 -12.77
C HIS A 3 -17.73 2.09 -12.93
N LEU A 4 -16.74 2.23 -13.80
CA LEU A 4 -15.66 1.25 -13.98
C LEU A 4 -14.79 1.12 -12.73
N ILE A 5 -14.48 2.23 -12.07
CA ILE A 5 -13.71 2.24 -10.82
C ILE A 5 -14.46 1.50 -9.70
N ARG A 6 -15.79 1.65 -9.62
CA ARG A 6 -16.62 0.90 -8.65
C ARG A 6 -16.66 -0.61 -8.96
N LEU A 7 -16.68 -0.97 -10.23
CA LEU A 7 -16.64 -2.38 -10.67
C LEU A 7 -15.34 -3.07 -10.25
N LEU A 8 -14.23 -2.30 -10.20
CA LEU A 8 -12.91 -2.76 -9.73
C LEU A 8 -12.79 -2.76 -8.20
N HIS A 9 -13.90 -2.56 -7.46
CA HIS A 9 -13.93 -2.51 -5.99
C HIS A 9 -12.98 -1.45 -5.39
N ALA A 10 -12.68 -0.38 -6.13
CA ALA A 10 -11.85 0.71 -5.63
C ALA A 10 -12.66 1.62 -4.70
N PHE A 11 -12.08 1.95 -3.56
CA PHE A 11 -12.65 2.89 -2.59
C PHE A 11 -12.18 4.31 -2.92
N PRO A 12 -13.06 5.20 -3.41
CA PRO A 12 -12.70 6.59 -3.67
C PRO A 12 -12.43 7.31 -2.34
N ILE A 13 -11.24 7.89 -2.21
CA ILE A 13 -10.89 8.68 -1.02
C ILE A 13 -11.68 9.99 -1.06
N PRO A 14 -12.57 10.26 -0.09
CA PRO A 14 -13.37 11.47 -0.08
C PRO A 14 -12.53 12.70 0.23
N LYS A 15 -12.76 13.79 -0.51
CA LYS A 15 -12.16 15.10 -0.22
C LYS A 15 -12.89 15.79 0.94
N GLU A 16 -14.18 15.54 1.08
CA GLU A 16 -15.07 16.15 2.08
C GLU A 16 -14.92 15.45 3.44
N LYS A 17 -14.80 16.24 4.50
CA LYS A 17 -14.61 15.71 5.86
C LYS A 17 -15.78 14.85 6.32
N GLU A 18 -17.00 15.20 5.94
CA GLU A 18 -18.24 14.52 6.30
C GLU A 18 -18.32 13.08 5.77
N LYS A 19 -17.83 12.87 4.56
CA LYS A 19 -17.81 11.54 3.92
C LYS A 19 -16.64 10.64 4.37
N LYS A 20 -15.72 11.15 5.18
CA LYS A 20 -14.60 10.35 5.69
C LYS A 20 -15.06 9.25 6.64
N LYS A 21 -16.09 9.50 7.43
CA LYS A 21 -16.63 8.50 8.36
C LYS A 21 -17.13 7.28 7.60
N ASP A 22 -18.00 7.48 6.61
CA ASP A 22 -18.55 6.40 5.77
C ASP A 22 -17.45 5.62 5.05
N PHE A 23 -16.40 6.33 4.59
CA PHE A 23 -15.24 5.71 3.95
C PHE A 23 -14.51 4.75 4.91
N TYR A 24 -14.24 5.16 6.15
CA TYR A 24 -13.57 4.29 7.11
C TYR A 24 -14.46 3.12 7.56
N GLU A 25 -15.77 3.31 7.69
CA GLU A 25 -16.72 2.25 8.01
C GLU A 25 -16.78 1.18 6.92
N GLN A 26 -16.77 1.58 5.64
CA GLN A 26 -16.73 0.66 4.51
C GLN A 26 -15.42 -0.15 4.49
N ILE A 27 -14.28 0.48 4.77
CA ILE A 27 -12.99 -0.20 4.85
C ILE A 27 -12.97 -1.19 6.01
N ASP A 28 -13.41 -0.78 7.19
CA ASP A 28 -13.48 -1.63 8.38
C ASP A 28 -14.36 -2.86 8.12
N SER A 29 -15.52 -2.65 7.52
CA SER A 29 -16.40 -3.74 7.08
C SER A 29 -15.71 -4.69 6.10
N ALA A 30 -14.99 -4.16 5.11
CA ALA A 30 -14.26 -4.98 4.14
C ALA A 30 -13.18 -5.83 4.82
N LEU A 31 -12.40 -5.26 5.73
CA LEU A 31 -11.35 -5.96 6.47
C LEU A 31 -11.92 -7.03 7.42
N LYS A 32 -13.04 -6.76 8.10
CA LYS A 32 -13.75 -7.75 8.91
C LYS A 32 -14.24 -8.95 8.10
N HIS A 33 -14.58 -8.74 6.82
CA HIS A 33 -14.93 -9.82 5.89
C HIS A 33 -13.69 -10.46 5.21
N LYS A 34 -12.50 -10.30 5.80
CA LYS A 34 -11.23 -10.86 5.31
C LYS A 34 -10.86 -10.46 3.88
N LYS A 35 -11.32 -9.30 3.42
CA LYS A 35 -10.91 -8.74 2.13
C LYS A 35 -9.53 -8.09 2.26
N ILE A 36 -8.74 -8.21 1.19
CA ILE A 36 -7.44 -7.55 1.10
C ILE A 36 -7.65 -6.14 0.57
N LEU A 37 -7.07 -5.16 1.26
CA LEU A 37 -7.06 -3.77 0.85
C LEU A 37 -5.69 -3.41 0.27
N GLN A 38 -5.62 -3.11 -1.03
CA GLN A 38 -4.40 -2.62 -1.66
C GLN A 38 -4.32 -1.11 -1.53
N MET A 39 -3.17 -0.60 -1.08
CA MET A 39 -2.91 0.84 -0.95
C MET A 39 -1.51 1.20 -1.41
N TYR A 40 -1.38 2.40 -1.99
CA TYR A 40 -0.10 2.99 -2.36
C TYR A 40 0.25 4.09 -1.35
N PRO A 41 1.12 3.82 -0.37
CA PRO A 41 1.37 4.76 0.74
C PRO A 41 2.08 6.03 0.29
N GLU A 42 2.75 6.02 -0.85
CA GLU A 42 3.37 7.21 -1.46
C GLU A 42 2.34 8.23 -1.97
N GLY A 43 1.09 7.81 -2.18
CA GLY A 43 -0.05 8.64 -2.53
C GLY A 43 -0.12 9.09 -3.98
N SER A 44 0.90 8.88 -4.80
CA SER A 44 0.88 9.10 -6.25
C SER A 44 1.97 8.26 -6.93
N LEU A 45 1.64 7.74 -8.10
CA LEU A 45 2.59 7.05 -8.97
C LEU A 45 3.33 8.08 -9.83
N TRP A 46 4.65 7.99 -9.85
CA TRP A 46 5.48 8.74 -10.76
C TRP A 46 6.11 7.75 -11.75
N PRO A 47 5.84 7.88 -13.04
CA PRO A 47 6.41 6.98 -14.03
C PRO A 47 7.94 6.99 -13.98
N TYR A 48 8.53 5.79 -13.99
CA TYR A 48 9.99 5.58 -14.01
C TYR A 48 10.77 6.17 -12.82
N TYR A 49 10.09 6.44 -11.69
CA TYR A 49 10.76 6.87 -10.48
C TYR A 49 11.23 5.63 -9.69
N ASP A 50 12.53 5.55 -9.46
CA ASP A 50 13.22 4.38 -8.88
C ASP A 50 13.45 4.48 -7.36
N LYS A 51 13.11 5.61 -6.75
CA LYS A 51 13.32 5.82 -5.32
C LYS A 51 12.02 5.73 -4.52
N VAL A 52 12.13 5.18 -3.32
CA VAL A 52 11.00 5.13 -2.38
C VAL A 52 10.75 6.53 -1.80
N ARG A 53 9.52 7.02 -1.94
CA ARG A 53 9.08 8.32 -1.41
C ARG A 53 8.55 8.17 0.01
N ASN A 54 8.45 9.30 0.71
CA ASN A 54 7.89 9.30 2.05
C ASN A 54 6.44 8.76 2.06
N PHE A 55 6.17 7.84 2.98
CA PHE A 55 4.86 7.24 3.13
C PHE A 55 3.90 8.17 3.88
N LYS A 56 2.68 8.27 3.35
CA LYS A 56 1.56 8.96 4.01
C LYS A 56 0.93 8.05 5.07
N TYR A 57 0.40 8.65 6.12
CA TYR A 57 -0.14 7.92 7.28
C TYR A 57 -1.42 7.10 7.02
N GLY A 58 -2.15 7.36 5.92
CA GLY A 58 -3.48 6.80 5.68
C GLY A 58 -3.57 5.28 5.77
N ALA A 59 -2.68 4.55 5.08
CA ALA A 59 -2.64 3.10 5.09
C ALA A 59 -2.33 2.54 6.49
N PHE A 60 -1.35 3.13 7.17
CA PHE A 60 -0.89 2.69 8.50
C PHE A 60 -1.93 2.97 9.58
N LYS A 61 -2.66 4.10 9.46
CA LYS A 61 -3.80 4.40 10.34
C LYS A 61 -4.89 3.35 10.22
N ILE A 62 -5.24 2.95 9.01
CA ILE A 62 -6.24 1.90 8.78
C ILE A 62 -5.77 0.58 9.39
N ALA A 63 -4.54 0.15 9.09
CA ALA A 63 -4.00 -1.10 9.59
C ALA A 63 -3.90 -1.13 11.13
N ALA A 64 -3.40 -0.06 11.75
CA ALA A 64 -3.28 0.05 13.20
C ALA A 64 -4.65 0.07 13.90
N SER A 65 -5.64 0.77 13.34
CA SER A 65 -6.99 0.87 13.91
C SER A 65 -7.77 -0.44 13.78
N ALA A 66 -7.63 -1.14 12.64
CA ALA A 66 -8.30 -2.42 12.40
C ALA A 66 -7.52 -3.62 12.97
N ASN A 67 -6.33 -3.39 13.51
CA ASN A 67 -5.42 -4.44 14.01
C ASN A 67 -5.15 -5.53 12.96
N VAL A 68 -4.85 -5.14 11.73
CA VAL A 68 -4.52 -6.04 10.63
C VAL A 68 -3.07 -5.87 10.19
N PRO A 69 -2.40 -6.95 9.74
CA PRO A 69 -1.03 -6.85 9.24
C PRO A 69 -0.96 -6.08 7.92
N ILE A 70 0.21 -5.52 7.66
CA ILE A 70 0.58 -4.93 6.37
C ILE A 70 1.49 -5.91 5.66
N GLN A 71 1.15 -6.24 4.40
CA GLN A 71 2.00 -7.02 3.51
C GLN A 71 2.69 -6.06 2.53
N PRO A 72 3.97 -5.70 2.75
CA PRO A 72 4.68 -4.83 1.82
C PRO A 72 5.00 -5.57 0.53
N ILE A 73 4.83 -4.86 -0.60
CA ILE A 73 5.23 -5.35 -1.92
C ILE A 73 6.13 -4.29 -2.54
N ARG A 74 7.36 -4.66 -2.86
CA ARG A 74 8.33 -3.79 -3.51
C ARG A 74 8.33 -4.05 -5.01
N PHE A 75 8.26 -2.97 -5.79
CA PHE A 75 8.43 -3.01 -7.24
C PHE A 75 9.80 -2.46 -7.61
N THR A 76 10.56 -3.23 -8.39
CA THR A 76 11.87 -2.83 -8.91
C THR A 76 11.89 -2.93 -10.43
N PHE A 77 12.67 -2.04 -11.07
CA PHE A 77 12.90 -2.11 -12.51
C PHE A 77 14.16 -2.92 -12.77
N VAL A 78 14.03 -4.00 -13.52
CA VAL A 78 15.14 -4.89 -13.88
C VAL A 78 15.27 -5.00 -15.40
N LYS A 79 16.48 -5.08 -15.91
CA LYS A 79 16.70 -5.30 -17.34
C LYS A 79 16.13 -6.66 -17.76
N PRO A 80 15.55 -6.76 -18.96
CA PRO A 80 15.03 -8.02 -19.45
C PRO A 80 16.11 -9.11 -19.43
N TYR A 81 15.78 -10.29 -18.92
CA TYR A 81 16.65 -11.45 -18.84
C TYR A 81 16.01 -12.67 -19.53
N GLY A 82 16.80 -13.72 -19.79
CA GLY A 82 16.34 -14.92 -20.48
C GLY A 82 15.72 -14.61 -21.83
N ILE A 83 14.60 -15.26 -22.15
CA ILE A 83 13.89 -15.10 -23.42
C ILE A 83 13.34 -13.68 -23.62
N TYR A 84 13.03 -12.97 -22.54
CA TYR A 84 12.55 -11.58 -22.60
C TYR A 84 13.56 -10.63 -23.22
N ARG A 85 14.86 -10.90 -23.11
CA ARG A 85 15.94 -10.11 -23.71
C ARG A 85 15.85 -10.04 -25.23
N LEU A 86 15.23 -11.04 -25.88
CA LEU A 86 15.15 -11.12 -27.35
C LEU A 86 14.13 -10.15 -27.94
N TYR A 87 13.07 -9.81 -27.22
CA TYR A 87 11.97 -8.99 -27.75
C TYR A 87 11.56 -7.79 -26.89
N LYS A 88 11.95 -7.71 -25.61
CA LYS A 88 11.67 -6.55 -24.76
C LYS A 88 12.83 -5.57 -24.77
N LYS A 89 12.54 -4.32 -25.16
CA LYS A 89 13.50 -3.20 -25.14
C LYS A 89 13.43 -2.36 -23.86
N LYS A 90 12.33 -2.47 -23.09
CA LYS A 90 12.11 -1.72 -21.85
C LYS A 90 12.32 -2.62 -20.64
N ASP A 91 12.69 -2.00 -19.51
CA ASP A 91 12.85 -2.70 -18.26
C ASP A 91 11.57 -3.44 -17.85
N CYS A 92 11.75 -4.57 -17.21
CA CYS A 92 10.67 -5.35 -16.61
C CYS A 92 10.41 -4.85 -15.20
N ILE A 93 9.19 -5.01 -14.73
CA ILE A 93 8.84 -4.77 -13.33
C ILE A 93 8.92 -6.10 -12.60
N GLU A 94 9.72 -6.15 -11.56
CA GLU A 94 9.78 -7.27 -10.62
C GLU A 94 9.06 -6.88 -9.33
N ALA A 95 8.15 -7.75 -8.88
CA ALA A 95 7.40 -7.55 -7.64
C ALA A 95 7.93 -8.53 -6.58
N THR A 96 8.49 -8.01 -5.50
CA THR A 96 8.95 -8.80 -4.36
C THR A 96 7.97 -8.64 -3.20
N ILE A 97 7.40 -9.76 -2.76
CA ILE A 97 6.55 -9.82 -1.57
C ILE A 97 7.48 -9.97 -0.37
N LEU A 98 7.41 -9.02 0.58
CA LEU A 98 8.21 -9.00 1.79
C LEU A 98 7.43 -9.61 2.95
N ASP A 99 8.08 -9.81 4.09
CA ASP A 99 7.42 -10.37 5.27
C ASP A 99 6.30 -9.46 5.81
N PRO A 100 5.19 -10.02 6.30
CA PRO A 100 4.09 -9.25 6.85
C PRO A 100 4.51 -8.53 8.14
N ILE A 101 4.08 -7.29 8.29
CA ILE A 101 4.37 -6.44 9.45
C ILE A 101 3.10 -6.33 10.30
N TYR A 102 3.16 -6.83 11.52
CA TYR A 102 2.04 -6.80 12.47
C TYR A 102 2.07 -5.53 13.32
N PRO A 103 0.89 -4.94 13.65
CA PRO A 103 0.79 -3.85 14.61
C PRO A 103 1.32 -4.25 15.99
N ASN A 104 2.11 -3.40 16.62
CA ASN A 104 2.55 -3.60 18.00
C ASN A 104 1.46 -3.10 18.95
N LEU A 105 0.77 -4.01 19.64
CA LEU A 105 -0.35 -3.71 20.53
C LEU A 105 0.07 -3.07 21.86
N ASP A 106 1.35 -3.16 22.25
CA ASP A 106 1.87 -2.54 23.46
C ASP A 106 2.01 -1.01 23.32
N LEU A 107 1.96 -0.51 22.09
CA LEU A 107 2.03 0.91 21.79
C LEU A 107 0.64 1.55 21.75
N ASP A 108 0.56 2.82 22.16
CA ASP A 108 -0.62 3.63 21.89
C ASP A 108 -0.85 3.80 20.39
N LEU A 109 -2.07 4.17 20.00
CA LEU A 109 -2.45 4.19 18.57
C LEU A 109 -1.54 5.08 17.72
N THR A 110 -1.12 6.24 18.23
CA THR A 110 -0.27 7.18 17.48
C THR A 110 1.11 6.59 17.22
N ARG A 111 1.75 6.05 18.27
CA ARG A 111 3.07 5.40 18.14
C ARG A 111 3.00 4.12 17.32
N ARG A 112 1.91 3.37 17.41
CA ARG A 112 1.67 2.18 16.59
C ARG A 112 1.62 2.50 15.10
N ILE A 113 0.98 3.62 14.73
CA ILE A 113 0.92 4.08 13.34
C ILE A 113 2.32 4.46 12.83
N GLU A 114 3.10 5.16 13.66
CA GLU A 114 4.47 5.57 13.31
C GLU A 114 5.40 4.36 13.19
N ASP A 115 5.36 3.44 14.14
CA ASP A 115 6.12 2.19 14.13
C ASP A 115 5.84 1.35 12.87
N LEU A 116 4.56 1.14 12.53
CA LEU A 116 4.18 0.44 11.30
C LEU A 116 4.72 1.13 10.04
N ARG A 117 4.61 2.46 9.99
CA ARG A 117 5.07 3.24 8.85
C ARG A 117 6.58 3.14 8.68
N GLU A 118 7.33 3.26 9.77
CA GLU A 118 8.78 3.21 9.75
C GLU A 118 9.29 1.82 9.36
N ARG A 119 8.78 0.76 9.99
CA ARG A 119 9.13 -0.63 9.64
C ARG A 119 8.80 -0.97 8.19
N ALA A 120 7.63 -0.54 7.69
CA ALA A 120 7.27 -0.74 6.29
C ALA A 120 8.17 0.06 5.34
N TYR A 121 8.54 1.28 5.70
CA TYR A 121 9.45 2.10 4.90
C TYR A 121 10.86 1.48 4.83
N ILE A 122 11.39 1.03 5.97
CA ILE A 122 12.70 0.36 6.05
C ILE A 122 12.69 -0.94 5.23
N SER A 123 11.63 -1.76 5.33
CA SER A 123 11.54 -3.03 4.60
C SER A 123 11.53 -2.86 3.07
N ILE A 124 10.94 -1.76 2.58
CA ILE A 124 10.88 -1.48 1.14
C ILE A 124 12.15 -0.77 0.66
N LYS A 125 12.75 0.09 1.49
CA LYS A 125 14.00 0.79 1.20
C LYS A 125 15.17 -0.16 1.42
N VAL A 126 15.37 -1.09 0.50
CA VAL A 126 16.65 -1.83 0.44
C VAL A 126 17.61 -1.06 -0.44
N GLU A 127 18.80 -0.85 0.08
CA GLU A 127 19.95 -0.29 -0.63
C GLU A 127 20.35 -1.11 -1.84
#